data_60acd668e0c534fce29aa5ff7d8b228e
#
_entry.id   60acd668e0c534fce29aa5ff7d8b228e
#
_cell.length_a   1.000
_cell.length_b   1.000
_cell.length_c   1.000
_cell.angle_alpha   90.00
_cell.angle_beta   90.00
_cell.angle_gamma   90.00
#
_symmetry.space_group_name_H-M   'P 1'
#
loop_
_entity.id
_entity.type
_entity.pdbx_description
1 polymer ?
#
loop_
_entity_poly.entity_id
_entity_poly.type
_entity_poly.pdbx_seq_one_letter_code
_entity_poly.pdbx_strand_id
1 'polypeptide(L)'
;VTAKSGADQLASGSHQLLDGTDTAADGVSTLNKALQDGADQIGTIHAGSSNVNHLATPISNKEEGATSESLKNTFAPFMLALVLFLGAVVTQLGLFTPERRKRHTLFEEPLLAIGLTAVAQAVIADVLLAVLGVSVASWFGLTFFSLIVSVLFTAICMTLYHMFGRVGVLFAVLLALLQIIITGQVFPNAMLSSFYQGIASILPMTHAIHGFDALINGTNYNVLLAIVFLLLFTVVLAGIAYLIDFLVAKRLTDNEEPEEK
;
A
#
# COMPACT_ATOMS: atom_id res chain seq x y z
N VAL A 1 80.77 -37.16 27.53
CA VAL A 1 79.47 -37.47 26.84
C VAL A 1 78.48 -36.35 27.07
N THR A 2 78.39 -35.76 28.27
CA THR A 2 77.44 -34.71 28.65
C THR A 2 77.67 -33.35 28.00
N ALA A 3 78.96 -32.94 27.81
CA ALA A 3 79.25 -31.63 27.20
C ALA A 3 78.87 -31.57 25.70
N LYS A 4 79.06 -32.67 24.98
CA LYS A 4 78.71 -32.79 23.57
C LYS A 4 77.19 -32.75 23.39
N SER A 5 76.46 -33.47 24.24
CA SER A 5 74.96 -33.44 24.23
C SER A 5 74.38 -32.06 24.55
N GLY A 6 75.01 -31.31 25.47
CA GLY A 6 74.63 -29.91 25.76
C GLY A 6 74.92 -28.98 24.60
N ALA A 7 76.05 -29.15 23.89
CA ALA A 7 76.36 -28.38 22.71
C ALA A 7 75.37 -28.66 21.52
N ASP A 8 74.99 -29.89 21.34
CA ASP A 8 74.01 -30.27 20.30
C ASP A 8 72.59 -29.72 20.61
N GLN A 9 72.21 -29.75 21.89
CA GLN A 9 70.95 -29.13 22.33
C GLN A 9 70.96 -27.60 22.14
N LEU A 10 72.03 -26.94 22.46
CA LEU A 10 72.20 -25.52 22.26
C LEU A 10 72.14 -25.12 20.77
N ALA A 11 72.78 -25.90 19.92
CA ALA A 11 72.72 -25.69 18.47
C ALA A 11 71.30 -25.89 17.93
N SER A 12 70.62 -26.96 18.38
CA SER A 12 69.25 -27.20 18.01
C SER A 12 68.29 -26.07 18.49
N GLY A 13 68.43 -25.62 19.74
CA GLY A 13 67.65 -24.50 20.29
C GLY A 13 67.93 -23.17 19.56
N SER A 14 69.18 -22.95 19.14
CA SER A 14 69.55 -21.81 18.34
C SER A 14 68.89 -21.80 16.94
N HIS A 15 68.85 -22.96 16.30
CA HIS A 15 68.13 -23.13 15.03
C HIS A 15 66.60 -22.88 15.20
N GLN A 16 66.02 -23.46 16.24
CA GLN A 16 64.57 -23.21 16.53
C GLN A 16 64.26 -21.73 16.79
N LEU A 17 65.18 -21.04 17.47
CA LEU A 17 65.03 -19.61 17.70
C LEU A 17 65.15 -18.80 16.40
N LEU A 18 66.08 -19.20 15.51
CA LEU A 18 66.22 -18.58 14.20
C LEU A 18 64.93 -18.77 13.36
N ASP A 19 64.46 -20.01 13.26
CA ASP A 19 63.21 -20.31 12.54
C ASP A 19 62.00 -19.57 13.14
N GLY A 20 61.93 -19.43 14.46
CA GLY A 20 60.91 -18.68 15.15
C GLY A 20 60.98 -17.18 14.87
N THR A 21 62.19 -16.59 14.79
CA THR A 21 62.36 -15.20 14.41
C THR A 21 62.01 -14.93 12.95
N ASP A 22 62.35 -15.85 12.05
CA ASP A 22 61.97 -15.72 10.64
C ASP A 22 60.42 -15.80 10.47
N THR A 23 59.81 -16.75 11.16
CA THR A 23 58.33 -16.84 11.19
C THR A 23 57.68 -15.57 11.73
N ALA A 24 58.25 -14.98 12.78
CA ALA A 24 57.76 -13.73 13.34
C ALA A 24 57.95 -12.57 12.37
N ALA A 25 59.08 -12.49 11.66
CA ALA A 25 59.35 -11.48 10.65
C ALA A 25 58.37 -11.56 9.48
N ASP A 26 58.07 -12.77 9.01
CA ASP A 26 57.04 -13.03 7.98
C ASP A 26 55.65 -12.64 8.46
N GLY A 27 55.33 -12.92 9.72
CA GLY A 27 54.07 -12.51 10.34
C GLY A 27 53.90 -10.98 10.40
N VAL A 28 54.97 -10.28 10.78
CA VAL A 28 54.99 -8.77 10.80
C VAL A 28 54.88 -8.21 9.37
N SER A 29 55.56 -8.83 8.40
CA SER A 29 55.43 -8.43 6.99
C SER A 29 53.98 -8.59 6.47
N THR A 30 53.37 -9.72 6.78
CA THR A 30 51.96 -10.01 6.41
C THR A 30 51.01 -9.04 7.06
N LEU A 31 51.19 -8.72 8.35
CA LEU A 31 50.39 -7.74 9.06
C LEU A 31 50.54 -6.33 8.48
N ASN A 32 51.78 -5.92 8.17
CA ASN A 32 52.03 -4.65 7.56
C ASN A 32 51.33 -4.50 6.19
N LYS A 33 51.39 -5.54 5.38
CA LYS A 33 50.69 -5.58 4.10
C LYS A 33 49.18 -5.50 4.26
N ALA A 34 48.62 -6.27 5.20
CA ALA A 34 47.17 -6.21 5.49
C ALA A 34 46.72 -4.86 6.00
N LEU A 35 47.55 -4.18 6.81
CA LEU A 35 47.29 -2.82 7.28
C LEU A 35 47.36 -1.78 6.16
N GLN A 36 48.30 -1.92 5.23
CA GLN A 36 48.40 -1.08 4.04
C GLN A 36 47.18 -1.27 3.13
N ASP A 37 46.83 -2.53 2.82
CA ASP A 37 45.65 -2.85 2.01
C ASP A 37 44.38 -2.33 2.67
N GLY A 38 44.23 -2.41 3.99
CA GLY A 38 43.15 -1.79 4.76
C GLY A 38 43.12 -0.29 4.68
N ALA A 39 44.28 0.38 4.79
CA ALA A 39 44.41 1.82 4.67
C ALA A 39 44.05 2.31 3.25
N ASP A 40 44.47 1.55 2.23
CA ASP A 40 44.13 1.87 0.83
C ASP A 40 42.63 1.70 0.57
N GLN A 41 42.00 0.66 1.13
CA GLN A 41 40.55 0.47 1.07
C GLN A 41 39.80 1.61 1.75
N ILE A 42 40.27 2.08 2.91
CA ILE A 42 39.71 3.26 3.58
C ILE A 42 39.93 4.52 2.74
N GLY A 43 41.10 4.67 2.10
CA GLY A 43 41.43 5.78 1.21
C GLY A 43 40.57 5.81 -0.07
N THR A 44 40.07 4.66 -0.54
CA THR A 44 39.12 4.58 -1.67
C THR A 44 37.70 4.90 -1.28
N ILE A 45 37.35 4.87 0.01
CA ILE A 45 36.11 5.44 0.50
C ILE A 45 36.24 6.93 0.30
N HIS A 46 35.77 7.43 -0.84
CA HIS A 46 35.66 8.85 -1.11
C HIS A 46 34.76 9.45 -0.03
N ALA A 47 35.37 9.99 1.01
CA ALA A 47 34.73 10.87 1.94
C ALA A 47 34.42 12.18 1.17
N GLY A 48 33.62 12.09 0.13
CA GLY A 48 32.98 13.23 -0.47
C GLY A 48 32.25 13.97 0.65
N SER A 49 32.27 15.28 0.64
CA SER A 49 31.56 16.11 1.62
C SER A 49 30.10 15.67 1.84
N SER A 50 29.51 15.01 0.87
CA SER A 50 28.19 14.38 0.95
C SER A 50 28.16 13.18 1.91
N ASN A 51 29.13 12.25 1.82
CA ASN A 51 29.17 11.05 2.68
C ASN A 51 29.61 11.39 4.11
N VAL A 52 30.51 12.34 4.28
CA VAL A 52 30.89 12.87 5.60
C VAL A 52 29.72 13.58 6.25
N ASN A 53 28.93 14.35 5.50
CA ASN A 53 27.72 14.98 5.99
C ASN A 53 26.64 13.96 6.36
N HIS A 54 26.48 12.86 5.60
CA HIS A 54 25.55 11.79 5.95
C HIS A 54 25.98 10.98 7.19
N LEU A 55 27.28 10.87 7.46
CA LEU A 55 27.79 10.17 8.65
C LEU A 55 27.88 11.10 9.87
N ALA A 56 28.19 12.36 9.68
CA ALA A 56 28.29 13.37 10.75
C ALA A 56 26.91 13.90 11.18
N THR A 57 25.96 13.92 10.26
CA THR A 57 24.55 14.22 10.51
C THR A 57 23.69 13.13 9.88
N PRO A 58 23.62 11.91 10.49
CA PRO A 58 22.78 10.81 10.00
C PRO A 58 21.30 11.18 9.98
N ILE A 59 20.94 12.21 10.70
CA ILE A 59 19.70 12.97 10.58
C ILE A 59 20.13 14.39 10.28
N SER A 60 20.60 14.69 9.07
CA SER A 60 20.47 16.04 8.55
C SER A 60 18.97 16.26 8.44
N ASN A 61 18.40 16.79 9.49
CA ASN A 61 17.23 17.64 9.38
C ASN A 61 17.68 18.90 8.58
N LYS A 62 17.89 18.74 7.28
CA LYS A 62 17.19 19.66 6.41
C LYS A 62 15.75 19.43 6.81
N GLU A 63 15.08 20.44 7.28
CA GLU A 63 13.65 20.51 7.47
C GLU A 63 12.89 20.49 6.13
N GLU A 64 13.27 19.66 5.19
CA GLU A 64 12.43 18.85 4.34
C GLU A 64 12.01 17.60 5.12
N GLY A 65 12.28 17.60 6.43
CA GLY A 65 11.64 16.72 7.38
C GLY A 65 10.16 16.98 7.24
N ALA A 66 9.39 15.91 7.08
CA ALA A 66 7.95 15.89 7.00
C ALA A 66 7.34 17.03 7.85
N THR A 67 7.25 18.23 7.27
CA THR A 67 6.46 19.30 7.86
C THR A 67 5.07 18.73 8.04
N SER A 68 4.35 19.18 9.04
CA SER A 68 2.96 18.70 9.22
C SER A 68 2.16 18.84 7.92
N GLU A 69 2.52 19.76 7.06
CA GLU A 69 1.97 19.99 5.74
C GLU A 69 2.35 18.88 4.74
N SER A 70 3.61 18.46 4.71
CA SER A 70 4.07 17.34 3.87
C SER A 70 3.40 16.01 4.27
N LEU A 71 3.26 15.76 5.56
CA LEU A 71 2.54 14.57 6.06
C LEU A 71 1.07 14.60 5.68
N LYS A 72 0.40 15.75 5.83
CA LYS A 72 -1.01 15.90 5.44
C LYS A 72 -1.21 15.57 3.97
N ASN A 73 -0.39 16.14 3.09
CA ASN A 73 -0.49 15.91 1.66
C ASN A 73 -0.17 14.47 1.26
N THR A 74 0.78 13.82 1.93
CA THR A 74 1.14 12.42 1.67
C THR A 74 0.02 11.46 2.03
N PHE A 75 -0.67 11.69 3.16
CA PHE A 75 -1.73 10.79 3.61
C PHE A 75 -3.13 11.17 3.10
N ALA A 76 -3.34 12.41 2.64
CA ALA A 76 -4.64 12.90 2.20
C ALA A 76 -5.30 12.05 1.11
N PRO A 77 -4.60 11.58 0.03
CA PRO A 77 -5.19 10.73 -0.99
C PRO A 77 -5.77 9.44 -0.43
N PHE A 78 -5.03 8.78 0.45
CA PHE A 78 -5.46 7.55 1.11
C PHE A 78 -6.63 7.79 2.05
N MET A 79 -6.55 8.81 2.91
CA MET A 79 -7.60 9.13 3.86
C MET A 79 -8.91 9.50 3.15
N LEU A 80 -8.82 10.25 2.06
CA LEU A 80 -9.99 10.62 1.26
C LEU A 80 -10.65 9.39 0.63
N ALA A 81 -9.89 8.51 -0.01
CA ALA A 81 -10.40 7.27 -0.57
C ALA A 81 -11.03 6.37 0.52
N LEU A 82 -10.38 6.27 1.69
CA LEU A 82 -10.85 5.47 2.82
C LEU A 82 -12.17 6.02 3.39
N VAL A 83 -12.26 7.32 3.61
CA VAL A 83 -13.48 7.98 4.13
C VAL A 83 -14.65 7.78 3.17
N LEU A 84 -14.42 7.93 1.85
CA LEU A 84 -15.45 7.70 0.85
C LEU A 84 -15.90 6.24 0.80
N PHE A 85 -14.98 5.28 0.93
CA PHE A 85 -15.35 3.87 0.95
C PHE A 85 -16.09 3.49 2.24
N LEU A 86 -15.62 3.91 3.41
CA LEU A 86 -16.31 3.66 4.68
C LEU A 86 -17.66 4.36 4.73
N GLY A 87 -17.77 5.58 4.20
CA GLY A 87 -19.04 6.29 4.07
C GLY A 87 -20.04 5.52 3.21
N ALA A 88 -19.59 4.90 2.11
CA ALA A 88 -20.42 4.01 1.30
C ALA A 88 -20.92 2.78 2.09
N VAL A 89 -20.06 2.17 2.91
CA VAL A 89 -20.46 1.05 3.79
C VAL A 89 -21.49 1.49 4.83
N VAL A 90 -21.28 2.64 5.47
CA VAL A 90 -22.22 3.19 6.48
C VAL A 90 -23.58 3.54 5.83
N THR A 91 -23.57 4.05 4.60
CA THR A 91 -24.78 4.33 3.83
C THR A 91 -25.61 3.05 3.64
N GLN A 92 -24.98 1.91 3.38
CA GLN A 92 -25.70 0.64 3.25
C GLN A 92 -26.34 0.19 4.57
N LEU A 93 -25.68 0.42 5.69
CA LEU A 93 -26.23 0.09 7.02
C LEU A 93 -27.44 0.99 7.37
N GLY A 94 -27.39 2.27 7.00
CA GLY A 94 -28.42 3.24 7.34
C GLY A 94 -29.65 3.21 6.42
N LEU A 95 -29.45 3.04 5.11
CA LEU A 95 -30.54 3.11 4.12
C LEU A 95 -31.27 1.78 3.92
N PHE A 96 -30.59 0.64 4.10
CA PHE A 96 -31.17 -0.68 3.87
C PHE A 96 -31.59 -1.37 5.16
N THR A 97 -32.50 -0.75 5.92
CA THR A 97 -33.20 -1.44 7.00
C THR A 97 -34.15 -2.50 6.42
N PRO A 98 -34.43 -3.60 7.14
CA PRO A 98 -35.27 -4.72 6.67
C PRO A 98 -36.66 -4.31 6.21
N GLU A 99 -37.20 -3.23 6.74
CA GLU A 99 -38.54 -2.71 6.42
C GLU A 99 -38.61 -2.04 5.05
N ARG A 100 -37.54 -1.40 4.59
CA ARG A 100 -37.49 -0.76 3.26
C ARG A 100 -37.26 -1.78 2.14
N ARG A 101 -36.59 -2.93 2.40
CA ARG A 101 -36.33 -3.98 1.42
C ARG A 101 -37.59 -4.62 0.82
N LYS A 102 -38.71 -4.62 1.53
CA LYS A 102 -39.96 -5.26 1.08
C LYS A 102 -40.73 -4.46 0.02
N ARG A 103 -40.34 -3.23 -0.29
CA ARG A 103 -41.15 -2.30 -1.07
C ARG A 103 -40.63 -1.92 -2.44
N HIS A 104 -39.36 -2.18 -2.79
CA HIS A 104 -38.78 -1.58 -4.01
C HIS A 104 -37.94 -2.55 -4.81
N THR A 105 -38.23 -2.61 -6.10
CA THR A 105 -37.31 -3.06 -7.15
C THR A 105 -36.13 -2.09 -7.24
N LEU A 106 -34.94 -2.58 -7.64
CA LEU A 106 -33.64 -1.91 -7.59
C LEU A 106 -33.58 -0.48 -8.21
N PHE A 107 -34.64 0.00 -8.88
CA PHE A 107 -34.54 1.17 -9.76
C PHE A 107 -35.44 2.38 -9.45
N GLU A 108 -36.38 2.35 -8.50
CA GLU A 108 -37.41 3.40 -8.45
C GLU A 108 -37.23 4.52 -7.41
N GLU A 109 -36.74 4.28 -6.21
CA GLU A 109 -36.48 5.36 -5.23
C GLU A 109 -35.12 5.32 -4.52
N PRO A 110 -34.44 4.17 -4.39
CA PRO A 110 -33.16 4.13 -3.71
C PRO A 110 -32.06 4.85 -4.49
N LEU A 111 -32.19 5.02 -5.81
CA LEU A 111 -31.17 5.66 -6.64
C LEU A 111 -30.98 7.15 -6.28
N LEU A 112 -32.06 7.88 -6.04
CA LEU A 112 -31.98 9.29 -5.63
C LEU A 112 -31.41 9.41 -4.22
N ALA A 113 -31.81 8.56 -3.28
CA ALA A 113 -31.28 8.56 -1.93
C ALA A 113 -29.79 8.17 -1.90
N ILE A 114 -29.39 7.18 -2.69
CA ILE A 114 -28.01 6.76 -2.85
C ILE A 114 -27.17 7.85 -3.52
N GLY A 115 -27.68 8.45 -4.59
CA GLY A 115 -27.01 9.56 -5.27
C GLY A 115 -26.83 10.76 -4.33
N LEU A 116 -27.87 11.14 -3.56
CA LEU A 116 -27.79 12.25 -2.62
C LEU A 116 -26.80 11.96 -1.47
N THR A 117 -26.79 10.76 -0.94
CA THR A 117 -25.84 10.39 0.11
C THR A 117 -24.40 10.33 -0.41
N ALA A 118 -24.18 9.84 -1.63
CA ALA A 118 -22.87 9.84 -2.26
C ALA A 118 -22.37 11.28 -2.52
N VAL A 119 -23.22 12.18 -2.95
CA VAL A 119 -22.90 13.61 -3.11
C VAL A 119 -22.57 14.23 -1.77
N ALA A 120 -23.43 14.04 -0.76
CA ALA A 120 -23.23 14.61 0.57
C ALA A 120 -21.91 14.16 1.20
N GLN A 121 -21.60 12.87 1.10
CA GLN A 121 -20.35 12.31 1.66
C GLN A 121 -19.12 12.83 0.91
N ALA A 122 -19.15 13.00 -0.41
CA ALA A 122 -18.05 13.58 -1.17
C ALA A 122 -17.81 15.05 -0.76
N VAL A 123 -18.86 15.83 -0.67
CA VAL A 123 -18.78 17.24 -0.24
C VAL A 123 -18.24 17.35 1.19
N ILE A 124 -18.73 16.52 2.12
CA ILE A 124 -18.25 16.52 3.51
C ILE A 124 -16.76 16.16 3.57
N ALA A 125 -16.32 15.16 2.79
CA ALA A 125 -14.93 14.74 2.75
C ALA A 125 -14.03 15.84 2.19
N ASP A 126 -14.44 16.51 1.12
CA ASP A 126 -13.69 17.62 0.50
C ASP A 126 -13.62 18.85 1.44
N VAL A 127 -14.72 19.18 2.11
CA VAL A 127 -14.75 20.27 3.13
C VAL A 127 -13.82 19.93 4.29
N LEU A 128 -13.82 18.68 4.76
CA LEU A 128 -12.92 18.25 5.83
C LEU A 128 -11.46 18.38 5.40
N LEU A 129 -11.14 18.01 4.16
CA LEU A 129 -9.80 18.15 3.59
C LEU A 129 -9.36 19.64 3.56
N ALA A 130 -10.27 20.53 3.16
CA ALA A 130 -10.03 21.98 3.17
C ALA A 130 -9.79 22.53 4.58
N VAL A 131 -10.60 22.10 5.58
CA VAL A 131 -10.44 22.49 6.98
C VAL A 131 -9.13 22.02 7.58
N LEU A 132 -8.66 20.81 7.18
CA LEU A 132 -7.36 20.28 7.60
C LEU A 132 -6.17 21.03 6.98
N GLY A 133 -6.42 21.94 6.02
CA GLY A 133 -5.39 22.75 5.38
C GLY A 133 -4.48 21.92 4.47
N VAL A 134 -5.03 20.95 3.76
CA VAL A 134 -4.31 20.19 2.73
C VAL A 134 -4.17 21.08 1.50
N SER A 135 -2.95 21.20 0.96
CA SER A 135 -2.74 21.94 -0.28
C SER A 135 -3.10 21.04 -1.48
N VAL A 136 -4.04 21.51 -2.29
CA VAL A 136 -4.61 20.76 -3.42
C VAL A 136 -4.22 21.44 -4.72
N ALA A 137 -3.62 20.68 -5.66
CA ALA A 137 -3.22 21.21 -6.96
C ALA A 137 -4.42 21.64 -7.82
N SER A 138 -5.56 20.93 -7.73
CA SER A 138 -6.77 21.26 -8.48
C SER A 138 -8.03 20.93 -7.68
N TRP A 139 -8.64 21.93 -7.04
CA TRP A 139 -9.89 21.76 -6.28
C TRP A 139 -11.06 21.33 -7.15
N PHE A 140 -11.21 21.92 -8.33
CA PHE A 140 -12.29 21.55 -9.25
C PHE A 140 -12.18 20.10 -9.69
N GLY A 141 -10.97 19.67 -10.06
CA GLY A 141 -10.70 18.28 -10.43
C GLY A 141 -10.94 17.33 -9.27
N LEU A 142 -10.49 17.70 -8.05
CA LEU A 142 -10.66 16.92 -6.83
C LEU A 142 -12.14 16.68 -6.54
N THR A 143 -12.95 17.75 -6.46
CA THR A 143 -14.39 17.64 -6.14
C THR A 143 -15.14 16.81 -7.18
N PHE A 144 -14.83 16.99 -8.47
CA PHE A 144 -15.45 16.20 -9.53
C PHE A 144 -15.07 14.73 -9.42
N PHE A 145 -13.80 14.43 -9.13
CA PHE A 145 -13.32 13.07 -8.96
C PHE A 145 -13.87 12.43 -7.68
N SER A 146 -13.93 13.18 -6.55
CA SER A 146 -14.54 12.73 -5.29
C SER A 146 -15.99 12.30 -5.47
N LEU A 147 -16.77 13.07 -6.25
CA LEU A 147 -18.16 12.73 -6.57
C LEU A 147 -18.25 11.41 -7.34
N ILE A 148 -17.43 11.23 -8.36
CA ILE A 148 -17.39 9.98 -9.16
C ILE A 148 -17.00 8.81 -8.28
N VAL A 149 -15.90 8.91 -7.51
CA VAL A 149 -15.41 7.85 -6.63
C VAL A 149 -16.46 7.48 -5.59
N SER A 150 -17.12 8.49 -4.98
CA SER A 150 -18.17 8.28 -3.98
C SER A 150 -19.37 7.50 -4.54
N VAL A 151 -19.82 7.86 -5.75
CA VAL A 151 -20.92 7.14 -6.43
C VAL A 151 -20.50 5.71 -6.76
N LEU A 152 -19.30 5.50 -7.29
CA LEU A 152 -18.82 4.17 -7.67
C LEU A 152 -18.60 3.26 -6.43
N PHE A 153 -18.03 3.79 -5.36
CA PHE A 153 -17.88 3.04 -4.11
C PHE A 153 -19.23 2.67 -3.49
N THR A 154 -20.19 3.60 -3.53
CA THR A 154 -21.54 3.32 -3.05
C THR A 154 -22.22 2.25 -3.91
N ALA A 155 -22.03 2.27 -5.22
CA ALA A 155 -22.54 1.25 -6.14
C ALA A 155 -21.89 -0.13 -5.88
N ILE A 156 -20.58 -0.18 -5.62
CA ILE A 156 -19.88 -1.43 -5.25
C ILE A 156 -20.47 -2.01 -3.96
N CYS A 157 -20.58 -1.20 -2.90
CA CYS A 157 -21.14 -1.63 -1.62
C CYS A 157 -22.60 -2.07 -1.75
N MET A 158 -23.40 -1.36 -2.57
CA MET A 158 -24.79 -1.72 -2.86
C MET A 158 -24.88 -3.05 -3.57
N THR A 159 -24.04 -3.32 -4.55
CA THR A 159 -24.01 -4.58 -5.28
C THR A 159 -23.65 -5.74 -4.34
N LEU A 160 -22.65 -5.57 -3.46
CA LEU A 160 -22.33 -6.58 -2.46
C LEU A 160 -23.48 -6.84 -1.49
N TYR A 161 -24.17 -5.77 -1.06
CA TYR A 161 -25.35 -5.91 -0.22
C TYR A 161 -26.50 -6.62 -0.95
N HIS A 162 -26.70 -6.32 -2.24
CA HIS A 162 -27.72 -6.97 -3.06
C HIS A 162 -27.46 -8.49 -3.20
N MET A 163 -26.21 -8.87 -3.46
CA MET A 163 -25.82 -10.29 -3.64
C MET A 163 -25.94 -11.09 -2.34
N PHE A 164 -25.49 -10.54 -1.22
CA PHE A 164 -25.31 -11.28 0.03
C PHE A 164 -26.16 -10.75 1.20
N GLY A 165 -26.98 -9.73 0.99
CA GLY A 165 -27.78 -9.12 2.04
C GLY A 165 -26.89 -8.51 3.14
N ARG A 166 -27.22 -8.77 4.41
CA ARG A 166 -26.44 -8.25 5.56
C ARG A 166 -25.00 -8.78 5.59
N VAL A 167 -24.76 -9.97 5.08
CA VAL A 167 -23.40 -10.54 4.98
C VAL A 167 -22.59 -9.77 3.94
N GLY A 168 -23.21 -9.18 2.92
CA GLY A 168 -22.57 -8.31 1.93
C GLY A 168 -21.90 -7.08 2.56
N VAL A 169 -22.46 -6.52 3.64
CA VAL A 169 -21.82 -5.45 4.39
C VAL A 169 -20.53 -5.94 5.06
N LEU A 170 -20.56 -7.16 5.62
CA LEU A 170 -19.35 -7.77 6.18
C LEU A 170 -18.28 -7.95 5.10
N PHE A 171 -18.64 -8.40 3.89
CA PHE A 171 -17.72 -8.49 2.76
C PHE A 171 -17.17 -7.12 2.36
N ALA A 172 -17.99 -6.07 2.35
CA ALA A 172 -17.53 -4.71 2.08
C ALA A 172 -16.53 -4.21 3.13
N VAL A 173 -16.77 -4.50 4.42
CA VAL A 173 -15.82 -4.18 5.51
C VAL A 173 -14.53 -4.98 5.37
N LEU A 174 -14.60 -6.27 5.08
CA LEU A 174 -13.42 -7.10 4.85
C LEU A 174 -12.62 -6.63 3.64
N LEU A 175 -13.31 -6.23 2.58
CA LEU A 175 -12.69 -5.61 1.40
C LEU A 175 -11.99 -4.31 1.77
N ALA A 176 -12.60 -3.46 2.59
CA ALA A 176 -11.95 -2.23 3.08
C ALA A 176 -10.68 -2.54 3.87
N LEU A 177 -10.73 -3.49 4.80
CA LEU A 177 -9.56 -3.90 5.60
C LEU A 177 -8.44 -4.47 4.70
N LEU A 178 -8.79 -5.31 3.75
CA LEU A 178 -7.84 -5.84 2.78
C LEU A 178 -7.18 -4.71 1.98
N GLN A 179 -7.96 -3.74 1.52
CA GLN A 179 -7.47 -2.60 0.77
C GLN A 179 -6.52 -1.72 1.61
N ILE A 180 -6.83 -1.46 2.88
CA ILE A 180 -5.96 -0.70 3.80
C ILE A 180 -4.58 -1.35 3.91
N ILE A 181 -4.54 -2.69 4.02
CA ILE A 181 -3.28 -3.43 4.18
C ILE A 181 -2.46 -3.43 2.89
N ILE A 182 -3.12 -3.61 1.74
CA ILE A 182 -2.46 -3.93 0.46
C ILE A 182 -2.11 -2.66 -0.35
N THR A 183 -2.77 -1.52 -0.12
CA THR A 183 -2.56 -0.30 -0.91
C THR A 183 -1.16 0.33 -0.77
N GLY A 184 -0.30 -0.21 0.08
CA GLY A 184 1.07 0.28 0.26
C GLY A 184 1.20 1.53 1.12
N GLN A 185 0.08 2.08 1.63
CA GLN A 185 0.08 3.27 2.47
C GLN A 185 0.44 2.97 3.93
N VAL A 186 0.03 1.81 4.44
CA VAL A 186 0.35 1.35 5.80
C VAL A 186 1.62 0.51 5.79
N PHE A 187 1.76 -0.38 4.82
CA PHE A 187 2.95 -1.19 4.63
C PHE A 187 3.61 -0.86 3.30
N PRO A 188 4.91 -0.48 3.27
CA PRO A 188 5.63 -0.22 2.02
C PRO A 188 5.50 -1.38 1.04
N ASN A 189 5.28 -1.08 -0.24
CA ASN A 189 5.13 -2.09 -1.30
C ASN A 189 6.31 -3.08 -1.37
N ALA A 190 7.51 -2.63 -0.97
CA ALA A 190 8.71 -3.46 -0.90
C ALA A 190 8.61 -4.62 0.13
N MET A 191 7.72 -4.51 1.12
CA MET A 191 7.47 -5.56 2.12
C MET A 191 6.38 -6.54 1.68
N LEU A 192 5.62 -6.21 0.63
CA LEU A 192 4.56 -7.07 0.10
C LEU A 192 5.13 -8.01 -0.95
N SER A 193 4.76 -9.30 -0.89
CA SER A 193 5.12 -10.25 -1.95
C SER A 193 4.45 -9.87 -3.28
N SER A 194 5.02 -10.33 -4.40
CA SER A 194 4.50 -10.06 -5.75
C SER A 194 3.04 -10.45 -5.92
N PHE A 195 2.56 -11.46 -5.18
CA PHE A 195 1.17 -11.89 -5.18
C PHE A 195 0.24 -10.78 -4.64
N TYR A 196 0.58 -10.19 -3.49
CA TYR A 196 -0.22 -9.09 -2.91
C TYR A 196 -0.15 -7.81 -3.74
N GLN A 197 0.99 -7.52 -4.36
CA GLN A 197 1.13 -6.40 -5.31
C GLN A 197 0.21 -6.58 -6.54
N GLY A 198 0.08 -7.82 -7.05
CA GLY A 198 -0.86 -8.17 -8.10
C GLY A 198 -2.32 -7.94 -7.69
N ILE A 199 -2.69 -8.31 -6.46
CA ILE A 199 -4.04 -8.05 -5.93
C ILE A 199 -4.27 -6.53 -5.79
N ALA A 200 -3.29 -5.78 -5.27
CA ALA A 200 -3.38 -4.34 -5.11
C ALA A 200 -3.73 -3.62 -6.42
N SER A 201 -3.15 -4.08 -7.55
CA SER A 201 -3.39 -3.48 -8.86
C SER A 201 -4.82 -3.67 -9.39
N ILE A 202 -5.58 -4.61 -8.84
CA ILE A 202 -6.98 -4.89 -9.24
C ILE A 202 -7.97 -4.18 -8.31
N LEU A 203 -7.53 -3.76 -7.12
CA LEU A 203 -8.41 -3.17 -6.11
C LEU A 203 -8.87 -1.75 -6.47
N PRO A 204 -10.16 -1.44 -6.33
CA PRO A 204 -10.70 -0.13 -6.71
C PRO A 204 -10.10 1.03 -5.90
N MET A 205 -9.81 0.82 -4.62
CA MET A 205 -9.24 1.86 -3.76
C MET A 205 -7.84 2.29 -4.18
N THR A 206 -7.02 1.39 -4.73
CA THR A 206 -5.67 1.70 -5.23
C THR A 206 -5.74 2.75 -6.35
N HIS A 207 -6.66 2.57 -7.30
CA HIS A 207 -6.85 3.52 -8.40
C HIS A 207 -7.46 4.85 -7.93
N ALA A 208 -8.35 4.81 -6.94
CA ALA A 208 -8.88 6.02 -6.31
C ALA A 208 -7.76 6.82 -5.62
N ILE A 209 -6.89 6.16 -4.85
CA ILE A 209 -5.74 6.80 -4.19
C ILE A 209 -4.82 7.46 -5.21
N HIS A 210 -4.44 6.76 -6.28
CA HIS A 210 -3.59 7.34 -7.33
C HIS A 210 -4.25 8.53 -8.04
N GLY A 211 -5.56 8.48 -8.27
CA GLY A 211 -6.30 9.60 -8.83
C GLY A 211 -6.35 10.81 -7.90
N PHE A 212 -6.58 10.60 -6.61
CA PHE A 212 -6.51 11.65 -5.60
C PHE A 212 -5.09 12.21 -5.45
N ASP A 213 -4.08 11.36 -5.48
CA ASP A 213 -2.68 11.78 -5.41
C ASP A 213 -2.29 12.70 -6.59
N ALA A 214 -2.77 12.39 -7.78
CA ALA A 214 -2.57 13.27 -8.94
C ALA A 214 -3.22 14.65 -8.77
N LEU A 215 -4.40 14.72 -8.13
CA LEU A 215 -5.15 15.96 -7.95
C LEU A 215 -4.72 16.77 -6.73
N ILE A 216 -4.19 16.12 -5.70
CA ILE A 216 -3.68 16.76 -4.48
C ILE A 216 -2.23 17.15 -4.67
N ASN A 217 -1.36 16.21 -5.05
CA ASN A 217 0.09 16.37 -5.09
C ASN A 217 0.64 16.68 -6.50
N GLY A 218 -0.21 16.67 -7.52
CA GLY A 218 0.20 16.96 -8.90
C GLY A 218 1.05 15.86 -9.53
N THR A 219 0.90 14.60 -9.11
CA THR A 219 1.62 13.47 -9.70
C THR A 219 1.15 13.20 -11.14
N ASN A 220 2.03 12.60 -11.96
CA ASN A 220 1.78 12.34 -13.38
C ASN A 220 0.85 11.12 -13.63
N TYR A 221 -0.09 10.84 -12.74
CA TYR A 221 -1.05 9.77 -12.94
C TYR A 221 -2.26 10.26 -13.72
N ASN A 222 -2.74 9.44 -14.65
CA ASN A 222 -3.91 9.79 -15.47
C ASN A 222 -5.21 9.52 -14.69
N VAL A 223 -5.85 10.59 -14.23
CA VAL A 223 -7.12 10.52 -13.46
C VAL A 223 -8.23 9.85 -14.26
N LEU A 224 -8.27 10.02 -15.59
CA LEU A 224 -9.26 9.37 -16.44
C LEU A 224 -9.09 7.84 -16.40
N LEU A 225 -7.85 7.35 -16.34
CA LEU A 225 -7.56 5.92 -16.22
C LEU A 225 -8.11 5.36 -14.90
N ALA A 226 -8.00 6.11 -13.80
CA ALA A 226 -8.60 5.74 -12.52
C ALA A 226 -10.13 5.61 -12.62
N ILE A 227 -10.78 6.58 -13.25
CA ILE A 227 -12.24 6.57 -13.45
C ILE A 227 -12.67 5.35 -14.28
N VAL A 228 -11.99 5.10 -15.40
CA VAL A 228 -12.30 3.96 -16.29
C VAL A 228 -12.14 2.64 -15.53
N PHE A 229 -11.09 2.50 -14.73
CA PHE A 229 -10.85 1.28 -13.96
C PHE A 229 -11.90 1.06 -12.88
N LEU A 230 -12.24 2.09 -12.12
CA LEU A 230 -13.29 2.06 -11.11
C LEU A 230 -14.65 1.72 -11.71
N LEU A 231 -14.97 2.32 -12.85
CA LEU A 231 -16.21 2.06 -13.58
C LEU A 231 -16.24 0.63 -14.10
N LEU A 232 -15.16 0.15 -14.70
CA LEU A 232 -15.05 -1.23 -15.16
C LEU A 232 -15.24 -2.22 -14.03
N PHE A 233 -14.59 -2.00 -12.89
CA PHE A 233 -14.73 -2.85 -11.70
C PHE A 233 -16.19 -2.89 -11.22
N THR A 234 -16.84 -1.73 -11.15
CA THR A 234 -18.25 -1.61 -10.74
C THR A 234 -19.17 -2.35 -11.72
N VAL A 235 -18.96 -2.19 -13.03
CA VAL A 235 -19.77 -2.85 -14.06
C VAL A 235 -19.59 -4.36 -14.04
N VAL A 236 -18.36 -4.85 -13.88
CA VAL A 236 -18.09 -6.29 -13.77
C VAL A 236 -18.78 -6.89 -12.53
N LEU A 237 -18.69 -6.21 -11.38
CA LEU A 237 -19.33 -6.67 -10.16
C LEU A 237 -20.86 -6.68 -10.29
N ALA A 238 -21.45 -5.64 -10.87
CA ALA A 238 -22.88 -5.56 -11.13
C ALA A 238 -23.35 -6.62 -12.14
N GLY A 239 -22.53 -6.90 -13.15
CA GLY A 239 -22.78 -7.97 -14.14
C GLY A 239 -22.79 -9.36 -13.49
N ILE A 240 -21.87 -9.62 -12.56
CA ILE A 240 -21.87 -10.88 -11.78
C ILE A 240 -23.13 -11.00 -10.93
N ALA A 241 -23.54 -9.92 -10.26
CA ALA A 241 -24.76 -9.89 -9.46
C ALA A 241 -26.00 -10.21 -10.32
N TYR A 242 -26.11 -9.54 -11.47
CA TYR A 242 -27.21 -9.78 -12.42
C TYR A 242 -27.24 -11.24 -12.94
N LEU A 243 -26.07 -11.80 -13.24
CA LEU A 243 -25.97 -13.19 -13.69
C LEU A 243 -26.43 -14.17 -12.61
N ILE A 244 -26.07 -13.92 -11.34
CA ILE A 244 -26.52 -14.74 -10.21
C ILE A 244 -28.03 -14.66 -10.08
N ASP A 245 -28.63 -13.49 -10.11
CA ASP A 245 -30.09 -13.30 -10.05
C ASP A 245 -30.80 -14.02 -11.19
N PHE A 246 -30.27 -13.91 -12.41
CA PHE A 246 -30.82 -14.58 -13.58
C PHE A 246 -30.77 -16.11 -13.44
N LEU A 247 -29.68 -16.68 -12.97
CA LEU A 247 -29.51 -18.11 -12.77
C LEU A 247 -30.44 -18.64 -11.65
N VAL A 248 -30.61 -17.87 -10.59
CA VAL A 248 -31.54 -18.23 -9.49
C VAL A 248 -32.99 -18.18 -9.98
N ALA A 249 -33.37 -17.12 -10.69
CA ALA A 249 -34.71 -17.00 -11.26
C ALA A 249 -35.02 -18.16 -12.21
N LYS A 250 -34.09 -18.51 -13.11
CA LYS A 250 -34.27 -19.65 -14.03
C LYS A 250 -34.46 -20.98 -13.30
N ARG A 251 -33.68 -21.25 -12.25
CA ARG A 251 -33.83 -22.48 -11.45
C ARG A 251 -35.19 -22.58 -10.75
N LEU A 252 -35.74 -21.45 -10.31
CA LEU A 252 -37.06 -21.43 -9.69
C LEU A 252 -38.15 -21.74 -10.70
N THR A 253 -38.07 -21.21 -11.92
CA THR A 253 -39.01 -21.46 -13.01
C THR A 253 -38.96 -22.95 -13.46
N ASP A 254 -37.76 -23.52 -13.61
CA ASP A 254 -37.58 -24.93 -14.00
C ASP A 254 -38.11 -25.92 -12.93
N ASN A 255 -38.17 -25.49 -11.64
CA ASN A 255 -38.70 -26.31 -10.55
C ASN A 255 -40.22 -26.16 -10.35
N GLU A 256 -40.87 -25.17 -10.97
CA GLU A 256 -42.31 -24.92 -10.89
C GLU A 256 -43.11 -25.55 -12.06
N GLU A 257 -42.45 -26.10 -13.09
CA GLU A 257 -43.14 -26.91 -14.08
C GLU A 257 -43.50 -28.30 -13.46
N PRO A 258 -44.75 -28.56 -13.09
CA PRO A 258 -45.15 -29.88 -12.61
C PRO A 258 -45.03 -30.85 -13.77
N GLU A 259 -44.48 -32.05 -13.52
CA GLU A 259 -44.63 -33.20 -14.41
C GLU A 259 -46.16 -33.46 -14.64
N GLU A 260 -46.73 -32.82 -15.67
CA GLU A 260 -47.96 -33.31 -16.26
C GLU A 260 -47.65 -34.67 -16.95
N LYS A 261 -47.89 -35.71 -16.21
CA LYS A 261 -48.10 -37.07 -16.74
C LYS A 261 -49.38 -37.68 -16.17
#